data_5000ab9886864574bba42da3626775cc
#
_entry.id   5000ab9886864574bba42da3626775cc
#
_cell.length_a   1.000
_cell.length_b   1.000
_cell.length_c   1.000
_cell.angle_alpha   90.00
_cell.angle_beta   90.00
_cell.angle_gamma   90.00
#
_symmetry.space_group_name_H-M   'P 1'
#
loop_
_entity.id
_entity.type
_entity.pdbx_description
1 polymer ?
#
loop_
_entity_poly.entity_id
_entity_poly.type
_entity_poly.pdbx_seq_one_letter_code
_entity_poly.pdbx_strand_id
1 'polypeptide(L)'
;MSERDLNNTVTPNPKLAVDYCGIKMKNPIIAASGTFGNGPEYAGYLDLSNEVGAISVKGLTPKGRHGNPGTRIAETPSGVLNCIGLENPGAEHFVTDILPDLKKYDVPLLANV
;
A
#
# COMPACT_ATOMS: atom_id res chain seq x y z
N MET A 1 -0.87 -19.02 9.38
CA MET A 1 -2.13 -18.26 9.18
C MET A 1 -2.86 -18.92 8.04
N SER A 2 -4.12 -19.34 8.22
CA SER A 2 -4.89 -19.92 7.12
C SER A 2 -5.27 -18.81 6.14
N GLU A 3 -5.15 -19.07 4.83
CA GLU A 3 -5.69 -18.19 3.80
C GLU A 3 -7.17 -17.96 4.08
N ARG A 4 -7.59 -16.69 3.99
CA ARG A 4 -8.99 -16.33 4.12
C ARG A 4 -9.74 -16.91 2.92
N ASP A 5 -10.94 -17.39 3.17
CA ASP A 5 -11.84 -17.80 2.08
C ASP A 5 -12.22 -16.56 1.26
N LEU A 6 -11.57 -16.37 0.10
CA LEU A 6 -11.69 -15.19 -0.77
C LEU A 6 -13.12 -14.96 -1.32
N ASN A 7 -14.04 -15.89 -1.03
CA ASN A 7 -15.46 -15.76 -1.38
C ASN A 7 -16.25 -14.87 -0.39
N ASN A 8 -15.63 -14.44 0.71
CA ASN A 8 -16.29 -13.63 1.73
C ASN A 8 -15.99 -12.14 1.49
N THR A 9 -16.67 -11.53 0.50
CA THR A 9 -16.60 -10.09 0.24
C THR A 9 -17.10 -9.33 1.45
N VAL A 10 -16.27 -8.45 2.02
CA VAL A 10 -16.65 -7.59 3.14
C VAL A 10 -17.58 -6.48 2.62
N THR A 11 -18.73 -6.32 3.26
CA THR A 11 -19.63 -5.18 2.94
C THR A 11 -19.14 -3.94 3.70
N PRO A 12 -18.78 -2.84 2.99
CA PRO A 12 -18.37 -1.61 3.65
C PRO A 12 -19.47 -1.04 4.53
N ASN A 13 -19.11 -0.56 5.72
CA ASN A 13 -20.04 0.14 6.60
C ASN A 13 -20.16 1.61 6.13
N PRO A 14 -21.32 2.07 5.65
CA PRO A 14 -21.48 3.43 5.14
C PRO A 14 -21.25 4.52 6.20
N LYS A 15 -21.34 4.19 7.50
CA LYS A 15 -21.03 5.12 8.59
C LYS A 15 -19.55 5.42 8.73
N LEU A 16 -18.68 4.62 8.11
CA LEU A 16 -17.24 4.81 8.11
C LEU A 16 -16.75 5.56 6.87
N ALA A 17 -17.60 5.79 5.89
CA ALA A 17 -17.23 6.52 4.68
C ALA A 17 -16.80 7.95 4.99
N VAL A 18 -15.72 8.40 4.38
CA VAL A 18 -15.17 9.74 4.55
C VAL A 18 -14.85 10.39 3.20
N ASP A 19 -14.85 11.72 3.22
CA ASP A 19 -14.32 12.54 2.13
C ASP A 19 -12.97 13.12 2.58
N TYR A 20 -11.91 12.66 1.96
CA TYR A 20 -10.56 13.16 2.23
C TYR A 20 -10.09 14.02 1.07
N CYS A 21 -10.22 15.35 1.20
CA CYS A 21 -9.85 16.33 0.17
C CYS A 21 -10.46 16.03 -1.21
N GLY A 22 -11.73 15.61 -1.25
CA GLY A 22 -12.44 15.25 -2.48
C GLY A 22 -12.28 13.78 -2.90
N ILE A 23 -11.43 13.03 -2.23
CA ILE A 23 -11.28 11.58 -2.46
C ILE A 23 -12.30 10.84 -1.57
N LYS A 24 -13.24 10.14 -2.21
CA LYS A 24 -14.24 9.33 -1.50
C LYS A 24 -13.62 8.00 -1.06
N MET A 25 -13.59 7.76 0.24
CA MET A 25 -13.05 6.54 0.84
C MET A 25 -14.15 5.79 1.58
N LYS A 26 -14.15 4.47 1.50
CA LYS A 26 -15.14 3.59 2.15
C LYS A 26 -14.98 3.55 3.68
N ASN A 27 -13.79 3.87 4.17
CA ASN A 27 -13.45 4.01 5.58
C ASN A 27 -12.22 4.92 5.73
N PRO A 28 -11.88 5.41 6.94
CA PRO A 28 -10.79 6.36 7.14
C PRO A 28 -9.39 5.73 7.18
N ILE A 29 -9.25 4.43 6.91
CA ILE A 29 -7.96 3.72 7.01
C ILE A 29 -7.18 3.88 5.71
N ILE A 30 -5.99 4.44 5.80
CA ILE A 30 -5.02 4.51 4.69
C ILE A 30 -3.87 3.55 5.00
N ALA A 31 -3.70 2.52 4.17
CA ALA A 31 -2.60 1.59 4.30
C ALA A 31 -1.29 2.27 3.89
N ALA A 32 -0.32 2.34 4.82
CA ALA A 32 0.93 3.06 4.63
C ALA A 32 1.99 2.21 3.90
N SER A 33 2.63 2.78 2.89
CA SER A 33 3.60 2.08 2.03
C SER A 33 4.79 1.45 2.76
N GLY A 34 5.19 2.03 3.90
CA GLY A 34 6.32 1.50 4.70
C GLY A 34 6.08 0.10 5.26
N THR A 35 4.84 -0.27 5.49
CA THR A 35 4.42 -1.57 6.04
C THR A 35 3.55 -2.39 5.09
N PHE A 36 2.96 -1.75 4.09
CA PHE A 36 1.98 -2.37 3.18
C PHE A 36 2.49 -2.54 1.74
N GLY A 37 3.71 -2.10 1.45
CA GLY A 37 4.26 -2.16 0.10
C GLY A 37 3.40 -1.40 -0.91
N ASN A 38 2.99 -2.07 -1.99
CA ASN A 38 2.05 -1.52 -2.96
C ASN A 38 0.63 -2.10 -2.80
N GLY A 39 0.44 -3.10 -1.96
CA GLY A 39 -0.87 -3.65 -1.60
C GLY A 39 -1.20 -5.03 -2.16
N PRO A 40 -0.94 -5.38 -3.44
CA PRO A 40 -1.35 -6.67 -4.01
C PRO A 40 -0.86 -7.88 -3.22
N GLU A 41 0.27 -7.76 -2.53
CA GLU A 41 0.85 -8.78 -1.67
C GLU A 41 -0.08 -9.20 -0.53
N TYR A 42 -1.00 -8.33 -0.16
CA TYR A 42 -1.97 -8.55 0.92
C TYR A 42 -3.34 -9.00 0.43
N ALA A 43 -3.58 -9.07 -0.89
CA ALA A 43 -4.88 -9.43 -1.44
C ALA A 43 -5.36 -10.84 -1.04
N GLY A 44 -4.43 -11.75 -0.71
CA GLY A 44 -4.76 -13.07 -0.16
C GLY A 44 -5.24 -13.06 1.31
N TYR A 45 -5.11 -11.94 2.01
CA TYR A 45 -5.43 -11.80 3.44
C TYR A 45 -6.51 -10.76 3.70
N LEU A 46 -6.65 -9.76 2.83
CA LEU A 46 -7.55 -8.62 2.95
C LEU A 46 -8.35 -8.44 1.66
N ASP A 47 -9.62 -8.05 1.79
CA ASP A 47 -10.38 -7.50 0.68
C ASP A 47 -9.96 -6.02 0.48
N LEU A 48 -8.96 -5.81 -0.39
CA LEU A 48 -8.40 -4.49 -0.66
C LEU A 48 -9.45 -3.48 -1.14
N SER A 49 -10.51 -3.96 -1.78
CA SER A 49 -11.57 -3.09 -2.28
C SER A 49 -12.50 -2.57 -1.18
N ASN A 50 -12.62 -3.28 -0.06
CA ASN A 50 -13.65 -3.00 0.94
C ASN A 50 -13.13 -2.83 2.37
N GLU A 51 -11.96 -3.37 2.71
CA GLU A 51 -11.41 -3.30 4.07
C GLU A 51 -10.47 -2.13 4.30
N VAL A 52 -9.88 -1.54 3.22
CA VAL A 52 -9.07 -0.32 3.33
C VAL A 52 -9.73 0.85 2.60
N GLY A 53 -9.58 2.04 3.13
CA GLY A 53 -10.13 3.27 2.55
C GLY A 53 -9.28 3.81 1.40
N ALA A 54 -7.95 3.67 1.50
CA ALA A 54 -6.99 4.01 0.44
C ALA A 54 -5.67 3.26 0.65
N ILE A 55 -4.86 3.16 -0.40
CA ILE A 55 -3.50 2.63 -0.35
C ILE A 55 -2.52 3.74 -0.71
N SER A 56 -1.61 4.06 0.21
CA SER A 56 -0.45 4.91 -0.08
C SER A 56 0.66 4.02 -0.64
N VAL A 57 0.89 4.10 -1.94
CA VAL A 57 1.94 3.31 -2.61
C VAL A 57 3.33 3.84 -2.31
N LYS A 58 4.37 3.11 -2.65
CA LYS A 58 5.77 3.52 -2.46
C LYS A 58 6.05 4.88 -3.07
N GLY A 59 6.91 5.67 -2.41
CA GLY A 59 7.44 6.89 -3.00
C GLY A 59 8.20 6.56 -4.26
N LEU A 60 7.91 7.29 -5.33
CA LEU A 60 8.45 7.05 -6.67
C LEU A 60 9.46 8.13 -7.05
N THR A 61 10.52 7.71 -7.73
CA THR A 61 11.46 8.59 -8.40
C THR A 61 11.39 8.37 -9.91
N PRO A 62 11.81 9.31 -10.76
CA PRO A 62 11.78 9.11 -12.23
C PRO A 62 12.47 7.82 -12.67
N LYS A 63 13.61 7.50 -12.07
CA LYS A 63 14.33 6.25 -12.27
C LYS A 63 14.30 5.41 -10.98
N GLY A 64 14.32 4.09 -11.10
CA GLY A 64 14.38 3.17 -9.97
C GLY A 64 15.58 3.43 -9.06
N ARG A 65 15.41 3.15 -7.75
CA ARG A 65 16.45 3.24 -6.71
C ARG A 65 16.54 1.93 -5.96
N HIS A 66 17.75 1.42 -5.78
CA HIS A 66 18.01 0.20 -4.99
C HIS A 66 18.02 0.44 -3.47
N GLY A 67 17.90 1.69 -3.05
CA GLY A 67 18.07 2.06 -1.64
C GLY A 67 19.54 2.08 -1.20
N ASN A 68 19.75 2.14 0.13
CA ASN A 68 21.08 2.17 0.71
C ASN A 68 21.73 0.78 0.72
N PRO A 69 23.04 0.69 0.54
CA PRO A 69 23.76 -0.59 0.64
C PRO A 69 23.93 -1.03 2.12
N GLY A 70 24.21 -2.32 2.31
CA GLY A 70 24.50 -2.90 3.62
C GLY A 70 23.27 -3.15 4.48
N THR A 71 23.42 -3.15 5.81
CA THR A 71 22.35 -3.37 6.77
C THR A 71 21.44 -2.14 6.84
N ARG A 72 20.18 -2.32 6.51
CA ARG A 72 19.19 -1.23 6.44
C ARG A 72 18.17 -1.23 7.57
N ILE A 73 18.17 -2.26 8.37
CA ILE A 73 17.27 -2.42 9.53
C ILE A 73 18.10 -2.90 10.72
N ALA A 74 17.90 -2.28 11.88
CA ALA A 74 18.53 -2.68 13.13
C ALA A 74 17.51 -2.64 14.27
N GLU A 75 17.43 -3.70 15.05
CA GLU A 75 16.58 -3.77 16.25
C GLU A 75 17.21 -2.99 17.39
N THR A 76 16.35 -2.42 18.22
CA THR A 76 16.71 -1.76 19.48
C THR A 76 15.82 -2.32 20.61
N PRO A 77 16.15 -2.09 21.89
CA PRO A 77 15.31 -2.59 23.00
C PRO A 77 13.84 -2.13 22.95
N SER A 78 13.55 -1.01 22.29
CA SER A 78 12.22 -0.41 22.23
C SER A 78 11.65 -0.21 20.84
N GLY A 79 12.29 -0.77 19.80
CA GLY A 79 11.80 -0.59 18.42
C GLY A 79 12.81 -0.98 17.35
N VAL A 80 12.67 -0.36 16.19
CA VAL A 80 13.49 -0.64 15.00
C VAL A 80 13.97 0.65 14.40
N LEU A 81 15.26 0.72 14.09
CA LEU A 81 15.87 1.76 13.25
C LEU A 81 15.92 1.28 11.81
N ASN A 82 15.65 2.16 10.86
CA ASN A 82 15.82 1.82 9.45
C ASN A 82 16.55 2.92 8.67
N CYS A 83 17.18 2.51 7.59
CA CYS A 83 17.86 3.37 6.64
C CYS A 83 17.68 2.78 5.23
N ILE A 84 16.44 2.70 4.76
CA ILE A 84 16.07 2.02 3.50
C ILE A 84 16.62 2.78 2.29
N GLY A 85 16.57 4.11 2.28
CA GLY A 85 17.09 4.94 1.18
C GLY A 85 16.16 5.09 0.00
N LEU A 86 14.84 5.13 0.24
CA LEU A 86 13.80 5.32 -0.77
C LEU A 86 13.88 4.30 -1.91
N GLU A 87 14.03 3.02 -1.57
CA GLU A 87 13.97 1.94 -2.54
C GLU A 87 12.63 1.92 -3.26
N ASN A 88 12.65 1.99 -4.59
CA ASN A 88 11.47 1.97 -5.43
C ASN A 88 11.81 1.58 -6.87
N PRO A 89 10.84 1.08 -7.65
CA PRO A 89 11.08 0.59 -9.01
C PRO A 89 11.26 1.71 -10.05
N GLY A 90 10.94 2.95 -9.71
CA GLY A 90 10.83 4.06 -10.66
C GLY A 90 9.43 4.24 -11.21
N ALA A 91 9.13 5.46 -11.66
CA ALA A 91 7.79 5.83 -12.11
C ALA A 91 7.32 5.03 -13.33
N GLU A 92 8.21 4.80 -14.31
CA GLU A 92 7.87 4.05 -15.52
C GLU A 92 7.44 2.62 -15.17
N HIS A 93 8.29 1.87 -14.46
CA HIS A 93 7.97 0.50 -14.06
C HIS A 93 6.71 0.43 -13.18
N PHE A 94 6.51 1.40 -12.29
CA PHE A 94 5.28 1.45 -11.49
C PHE A 94 4.05 1.55 -12.39
N VAL A 95 4.06 2.43 -13.39
CA VAL A 95 2.90 2.66 -14.27
C VAL A 95 2.64 1.48 -15.20
N THR A 96 3.72 0.85 -15.73
CA THR A 96 3.57 -0.24 -16.71
C THR A 96 3.26 -1.59 -16.09
N ASP A 97 3.84 -1.88 -14.93
CA ASP A 97 3.83 -3.24 -14.37
C ASP A 97 3.03 -3.37 -13.07
N ILE A 98 3.08 -2.36 -12.18
CA ILE A 98 2.44 -2.44 -10.86
C ILE A 98 1.03 -1.86 -10.87
N LEU A 99 0.85 -0.69 -11.46
CA LEU A 99 -0.44 0.02 -11.48
C LEU A 99 -1.58 -0.78 -12.15
N PRO A 100 -1.37 -1.56 -13.23
CA PRO A 100 -2.43 -2.40 -13.80
C PRO A 100 -2.99 -3.42 -12.82
N ASP A 101 -2.15 -4.00 -11.96
CA ASP A 101 -2.58 -4.93 -10.92
C ASP A 101 -3.34 -4.22 -9.80
N LEU A 102 -2.89 -3.04 -9.38
CA LEU A 102 -3.59 -2.22 -8.39
C LEU A 102 -4.97 -1.77 -8.86
N LYS A 103 -5.12 -1.45 -10.15
CA LYS A 103 -6.41 -1.04 -10.73
C LYS A 103 -7.49 -2.13 -10.76
N LYS A 104 -7.17 -3.36 -10.43
CA LYS A 104 -8.15 -4.44 -10.28
C LYS A 104 -9.00 -4.26 -9.01
N TYR A 105 -8.52 -3.46 -8.05
CA TYR A 105 -9.19 -3.20 -6.78
C TYR A 105 -9.87 -1.83 -6.81
N ASP A 106 -11.11 -1.78 -6.30
CA ASP A 106 -11.88 -0.54 -6.17
C ASP A 106 -11.46 0.20 -4.87
N VAL A 107 -10.24 0.73 -4.88
CA VAL A 107 -9.62 1.46 -3.77
C VAL A 107 -8.83 2.66 -4.28
N PRO A 108 -8.97 3.85 -3.67
CA PRO A 108 -8.14 5.01 -3.99
C PRO A 108 -6.65 4.75 -3.78
N LEU A 109 -5.83 5.21 -4.72
CA LEU A 109 -4.37 5.11 -4.65
C LEU A 109 -3.77 6.50 -4.43
N LEU A 110 -2.88 6.61 -3.43
CA LEU A 110 -2.15 7.83 -3.11
C LEU A 110 -0.68 7.63 -3.47
N ALA A 111 -0.21 8.30 -4.50
CA ALA A 111 1.19 8.24 -4.93
C ALA A 111 1.98 9.41 -4.34
N ASN A 112 3.16 9.11 -3.82
CA ASN A 112 4.16 10.10 -3.41
C ASN A 112 5.22 10.19 -4.52
N VAL A 113 5.38 11.38 -5.11
CA VAL A 113 6.28 11.67 -6.22
C VAL A 113 7.13 12.90 -5.94
#